data_b12971b58c551043ca8af219f5fd7b4b
#
_entry.id   b12971b58c551043ca8af219f5fd7b4b
#
_cell.length_a   1.000
_cell.length_b   1.000
_cell.length_c   1.000
_cell.angle_alpha   90.00
_cell.angle_beta   90.00
_cell.angle_gamma   90.00
#
_symmetry.space_group_name_H-M   'P 1'
#
loop_
_entity.id
_entity.type
_entity.pdbx_description
1 polymer ?
#
loop_
_entity_poly.entity_id
_entity_poly.type
_entity_poly.pdbx_seq_one_letter_code
_entity_poly.pdbx_strand_id
1 'polypeptide(L)'
;ADEEAQYKKRSRNYLRPIADMQKWLLENYEFRYNVITDVFEYRKKAEAEGHDSEDAIKHDFEIIDKYAINTIAIEVQEAGIFVRDHFVERLIKSKYAQPYHPIRSYINQVRGTWDGKDRIGDFLRRINHSDYCQKMGRIWLRAMVAQMAGYDEKHANSVMLTLVSTTQGLHK
;
A
#
# COMPACT_ATOMS: atom_id res chain seq x y z
N ALA A 1 28.89 27.55 -31.23
CA ALA A 1 27.78 26.78 -31.87
C ALA A 1 28.06 25.27 -31.87
N ASP A 2 29.27 24.82 -32.20
CA ASP A 2 29.60 23.38 -32.27
C ASP A 2 29.67 22.68 -30.90
N GLU A 3 30.24 23.33 -29.87
CA GLU A 3 30.30 22.78 -28.52
C GLU A 3 28.91 22.61 -27.87
N GLU A 4 28.03 23.57 -28.10
CA GLU A 4 26.66 23.53 -27.58
C GLU A 4 25.82 22.45 -28.28
N ALA A 5 26.02 22.27 -29.59
CA ALA A 5 25.40 21.19 -30.36
C ALA A 5 25.92 19.81 -29.92
N GLN A 6 27.21 19.69 -29.63
CA GLN A 6 27.84 18.47 -29.18
C GLN A 6 27.41 18.13 -27.73
N TYR A 7 27.27 19.12 -26.84
CA TYR A 7 26.71 18.94 -25.50
C TYR A 7 25.26 18.48 -25.55
N LYS A 8 24.39 19.10 -26.35
CA LYS A 8 23.00 18.70 -26.57
C LYS A 8 22.88 17.28 -27.14
N LYS A 9 23.78 16.87 -28.01
CA LYS A 9 23.81 15.51 -28.58
C LYS A 9 24.24 14.47 -27.54
N ARG A 10 25.26 14.76 -26.70
CA ARG A 10 25.68 13.88 -25.59
C ARG A 10 24.58 13.76 -24.52
N SER A 11 23.93 14.84 -24.18
CA SER A 11 22.83 14.88 -23.21
C SER A 11 21.64 14.02 -23.69
N ARG A 12 21.24 14.12 -24.97
CA ARG A 12 20.18 13.28 -25.53
C ARG A 12 20.53 11.79 -25.51
N ASN A 13 21.77 11.42 -25.84
CA ASN A 13 22.20 10.03 -25.85
C ASN A 13 22.27 9.43 -24.44
N TYR A 14 22.48 10.26 -23.42
CA TYR A 14 22.47 9.82 -22.01
C TYR A 14 21.05 9.67 -21.43
N LEU A 15 20.14 10.55 -21.80
CA LEU A 15 18.77 10.56 -21.26
C LEU A 15 17.84 9.55 -21.95
N ARG A 16 18.13 9.14 -23.18
CA ARG A 16 17.30 8.19 -23.92
C ARG A 16 17.13 6.85 -23.21
N PRO A 17 18.19 6.17 -22.76
CA PRO A 17 18.05 4.90 -22.05
C PRO A 17 17.24 5.02 -20.74
N ILE A 18 17.31 6.15 -20.04
CA ILE A 18 16.52 6.41 -18.83
C ILE A 18 15.04 6.54 -19.17
N ALA A 19 14.71 7.22 -20.26
CA ALA A 19 13.32 7.35 -20.72
C ALA A 19 12.75 6.01 -21.20
N ASP A 20 13.55 5.22 -21.91
CA ASP A 20 13.17 3.88 -22.38
C ASP A 20 12.95 2.94 -21.17
N MET A 21 13.83 2.97 -20.17
CA MET A 21 13.66 2.25 -18.90
C MET A 21 12.37 2.67 -18.17
N GLN A 22 12.13 3.97 -18.04
CA GLN A 22 10.92 4.48 -17.39
C GLN A 22 9.66 3.96 -18.08
N LYS A 23 9.62 4.04 -19.41
CA LYS A 23 8.50 3.56 -20.21
C LYS A 23 8.28 2.07 -19.98
N TRP A 24 9.34 1.26 -20.11
CA TRP A 24 9.28 -0.18 -19.94
C TRP A 24 8.81 -0.58 -18.54
N LEU A 25 9.36 0.05 -17.49
CA LEU A 25 8.96 -0.22 -16.10
C LEU A 25 7.48 0.08 -15.87
N LEU A 26 6.98 1.21 -16.37
CA LEU A 26 5.57 1.59 -16.20
C LEU A 26 4.61 0.76 -17.07
N GLU A 27 5.09 0.14 -18.17
CA GLU A 27 4.30 -0.80 -18.97
C GLU A 27 4.19 -2.17 -18.31
N ASN A 28 5.25 -2.66 -17.66
CA ASN A 28 5.33 -4.01 -17.11
C ASN A 28 5.01 -4.10 -15.61
N TYR A 29 5.17 -3.01 -14.87
CA TYR A 29 5.01 -2.98 -13.42
C TYR A 29 4.06 -1.90 -12.94
N GLU A 30 3.44 -2.14 -11.81
CA GLU A 30 2.73 -1.15 -11.02
C GLU A 30 3.46 -0.99 -9.69
N PHE A 31 3.70 0.27 -9.28
CA PHE A 31 4.39 0.62 -8.05
C PHE A 31 3.48 1.45 -7.15
N ARG A 32 3.50 1.18 -5.85
CA ARG A 32 2.84 2.01 -4.85
C ARG A 32 3.70 2.17 -3.61
N TYR A 33 3.46 3.25 -2.89
CA TYR A 33 4.09 3.53 -1.60
C TYR A 33 3.06 3.42 -0.50
N ASN A 34 3.21 2.42 0.38
CA ASN A 34 2.31 2.20 1.50
C ASN A 34 2.66 3.17 2.63
N VAL A 35 1.79 4.18 2.82
CA VAL A 35 2.02 5.27 3.77
C VAL A 35 1.87 4.87 5.24
N ILE A 36 1.34 3.68 5.54
CA ILE A 36 1.18 3.18 6.90
C ILE A 36 2.41 2.38 7.34
N THR A 37 2.93 1.54 6.46
CA THR A 37 4.07 0.66 6.75
C THR A 37 5.41 1.26 6.31
N ASP A 38 5.38 2.41 5.61
CA ASP A 38 6.57 3.12 5.10
C ASP A 38 7.40 2.26 4.15
N VAL A 39 6.72 1.46 3.29
CA VAL A 39 7.39 0.57 2.33
C VAL A 39 6.88 0.81 0.92
N PHE A 40 7.77 0.57 -0.06
CA PHE A 40 7.40 0.51 -1.46
C PHE A 40 6.97 -0.91 -1.83
N GLU A 41 5.93 -1.00 -2.64
CA GLU A 41 5.34 -2.26 -3.07
C GLU A 41 5.21 -2.26 -4.60
N TYR A 42 5.24 -3.44 -5.21
CA TYR A 42 5.13 -3.62 -6.65
C TYR A 42 4.29 -4.85 -7.01
N ARG A 43 3.80 -4.88 -8.24
CA ARG A 43 3.27 -6.07 -8.88
C ARG A 43 3.54 -6.04 -10.39
N LYS A 44 3.64 -7.21 -11.03
CA LYS A 44 3.70 -7.34 -12.49
C LYS A 44 2.31 -7.19 -13.10
N LYS A 45 2.17 -6.37 -14.13
CA LYS A 45 0.88 -6.14 -14.81
C LYS A 45 0.40 -7.34 -15.60
N ALA A 46 1.29 -8.06 -16.29
CA ALA A 46 0.97 -9.24 -17.08
C ALA A 46 0.34 -10.37 -16.26
N GLU A 47 0.72 -10.47 -14.97
CA GLU A 47 0.18 -11.46 -14.04
C GLU A 47 -1.20 -11.05 -13.50
N ALA A 48 -1.53 -9.75 -13.52
CA ALA A 48 -2.80 -9.24 -13.04
C ALA A 48 -3.95 -9.40 -14.05
N GLU A 49 -3.67 -9.51 -15.34
CA GLU A 49 -4.68 -9.58 -16.42
C GLU A 49 -5.15 -11.02 -16.72
N GLY A 50 -4.51 -12.04 -16.15
CA GLY A 50 -4.70 -13.46 -16.54
C GLY A 50 -5.62 -14.30 -15.66
N HIS A 51 -6.21 -13.81 -14.59
CA HIS A 51 -6.98 -14.64 -13.66
C HIS A 51 -8.38 -14.11 -13.31
N ASP A 52 -9.37 -14.63 -14.04
CA ASP A 52 -10.81 -14.60 -13.68
C ASP A 52 -11.21 -15.69 -12.64
N SER A 53 -10.30 -16.17 -11.81
CA SER A 53 -10.59 -17.25 -10.85
C SER A 53 -10.35 -16.82 -9.40
N GLU A 54 -11.02 -17.53 -8.45
CA GLU A 54 -10.96 -17.32 -6.99
C GLU A 54 -9.54 -17.30 -6.38
N ASP A 55 -8.51 -17.61 -7.17
CA ASP A 55 -7.08 -17.46 -6.85
C ASP A 55 -6.53 -16.03 -7.05
N ALA A 56 -7.36 -15.06 -7.44
CA ALA A 56 -6.98 -13.65 -7.63
C ALA A 56 -6.39 -12.96 -6.38
N ILE A 57 -6.43 -13.61 -5.23
CA ILE A 57 -5.78 -13.18 -3.98
C ILE A 57 -4.25 -13.30 -4.06
N LYS A 58 -3.70 -14.04 -5.03
CA LYS A 58 -2.26 -14.33 -5.13
C LYS A 58 -1.42 -13.29 -5.88
N HIS A 59 -2.04 -12.33 -6.53
CA HIS A 59 -1.32 -11.25 -7.23
C HIS A 59 -1.40 -9.92 -6.48
N ASP A 60 -1.30 -9.99 -5.16
CA ASP A 60 -1.21 -8.81 -4.33
C ASP A 60 0.18 -8.15 -4.48
N PHE A 61 0.25 -6.89 -4.10
CA PHE A 61 1.49 -6.16 -4.13
C PHE A 61 2.52 -6.78 -3.18
N GLU A 62 3.72 -6.99 -3.68
CA GLU A 62 4.87 -7.47 -2.92
C GLU A 62 5.74 -6.31 -2.44
N ILE A 63 6.39 -6.49 -1.30
CA ILE A 63 7.32 -5.48 -0.77
C ILE A 63 8.57 -5.43 -1.65
N ILE A 64 8.99 -4.22 -2.01
CA ILE A 64 10.23 -3.98 -2.74
C ILE A 64 11.41 -4.02 -1.78
N ASP A 65 12.10 -5.12 -1.78
CA ASP A 65 13.40 -5.29 -1.12
C ASP A 65 14.56 -5.15 -2.13
N LYS A 66 15.77 -5.36 -1.65
CA LYS A 66 16.96 -5.32 -2.50
C LYS A 66 16.97 -6.42 -3.56
N TYR A 67 16.42 -7.58 -3.27
CA TYR A 67 16.31 -8.68 -4.20
C TYR A 67 15.38 -8.33 -5.37
N ALA A 68 14.20 -7.79 -5.07
CA ALA A 68 13.24 -7.33 -6.07
C ALA A 68 13.84 -6.25 -6.99
N ILE A 69 14.56 -5.26 -6.41
CA ILE A 69 15.23 -4.20 -7.19
C ILE A 69 16.25 -4.82 -8.17
N ASN A 70 17.08 -5.76 -7.71
CA ASN A 70 18.07 -6.39 -8.55
C ASN A 70 17.43 -7.23 -9.67
N THR A 71 16.37 -7.97 -9.36
CA THR A 71 15.60 -8.74 -10.35
C THR A 71 15.01 -7.83 -11.42
N ILE A 72 14.34 -6.76 -11.03
CA ILE A 72 13.77 -5.78 -11.95
C ILE A 72 14.87 -5.12 -12.81
N ALA A 73 16.03 -4.81 -12.22
CA ALA A 73 17.15 -4.23 -12.97
C ALA A 73 17.69 -5.18 -14.03
N ILE A 74 17.79 -6.48 -13.73
CA ILE A 74 18.19 -7.52 -14.69
C ILE A 74 17.16 -7.62 -15.83
N GLU A 75 15.86 -7.67 -15.50
CA GLU A 75 14.80 -7.74 -16.52
C GLU A 75 14.82 -6.51 -17.47
N VAL A 76 15.12 -5.32 -16.96
CA VAL A 76 15.32 -4.11 -17.79
C VAL A 76 16.49 -4.28 -18.74
N GLN A 77 17.60 -4.88 -18.28
CA GLN A 77 18.77 -5.12 -19.10
C GLN A 77 18.52 -6.22 -20.16
N GLU A 78 17.79 -7.27 -19.79
CA GLU A 78 17.34 -8.34 -20.72
C GLU A 78 16.42 -7.79 -21.82
N ALA A 79 15.63 -6.75 -21.52
CA ALA A 79 14.86 -6.01 -22.51
C ALA A 79 15.73 -5.12 -23.43
N GLY A 80 17.06 -5.17 -23.33
CA GLY A 80 18.00 -4.41 -24.16
C GLY A 80 18.19 -2.95 -23.71
N ILE A 81 17.76 -2.59 -22.49
CA ILE A 81 17.86 -1.24 -21.96
C ILE A 81 19.01 -1.15 -20.96
N PHE A 82 20.15 -0.65 -21.40
CA PHE A 82 21.37 -0.58 -20.58
C PHE A 82 21.41 0.67 -19.72
N VAL A 83 20.97 0.53 -18.47
CA VAL A 83 21.03 1.57 -17.43
C VAL A 83 21.71 1.01 -16.19
N ARG A 84 22.20 1.90 -15.32
CA ARG A 84 22.75 1.50 -14.01
C ARG A 84 21.60 1.24 -13.03
N ASP A 85 21.73 0.21 -12.21
CA ASP A 85 20.71 -0.27 -11.27
C ASP A 85 20.14 0.82 -10.37
N HIS A 86 20.97 1.78 -9.96
CA HIS A 86 20.49 2.91 -9.12
C HIS A 86 19.45 3.80 -9.82
N PHE A 87 19.35 3.80 -11.15
CA PHE A 87 18.29 4.53 -11.86
C PHE A 87 16.94 3.81 -11.73
N VAL A 88 16.96 2.48 -11.75
CA VAL A 88 15.78 1.64 -11.51
C VAL A 88 15.26 1.91 -10.10
N GLU A 89 16.12 1.80 -9.08
CA GLU A 89 15.75 2.08 -7.70
C GLU A 89 15.22 3.50 -7.50
N ARG A 90 15.89 4.49 -8.10
CA ARG A 90 15.47 5.91 -8.01
C ARG A 90 14.10 6.14 -8.63
N LEU A 91 13.79 5.48 -9.74
CA LEU A 91 12.48 5.60 -10.38
C LEU A 91 11.41 5.00 -9.46
N ILE A 92 11.61 3.79 -8.96
CA ILE A 92 10.69 3.10 -8.07
C ILE A 92 10.41 3.95 -6.80
N LYS A 93 11.47 4.51 -6.19
CA LYS A 93 11.36 5.35 -4.98
C LYS A 93 11.07 6.82 -5.30
N SER A 94 10.25 7.08 -6.32
CA SER A 94 9.90 8.43 -6.75
C SER A 94 8.39 8.60 -6.89
N LYS A 95 7.96 9.72 -7.48
CA LYS A 95 6.54 10.04 -7.76
C LYS A 95 5.77 8.97 -8.56
N TYR A 96 6.45 8.01 -9.15
CA TYR A 96 5.82 6.92 -9.92
C TYR A 96 5.24 5.82 -9.03
N ALA A 97 5.72 5.68 -7.79
CA ALA A 97 5.04 4.90 -6.77
C ALA A 97 3.94 5.76 -6.12
N GLN A 98 2.70 5.51 -6.51
CA GLN A 98 1.56 6.28 -6.00
C GLN A 98 1.35 6.02 -4.50
N PRO A 99 1.09 7.07 -3.69
CA PRO A 99 0.79 6.89 -2.28
C PRO A 99 -0.46 6.02 -2.10
N TYR A 100 -0.33 4.96 -1.34
CA TYR A 100 -1.41 4.03 -1.02
C TYR A 100 -1.65 3.98 0.49
N HIS A 101 -2.88 4.21 0.89
CA HIS A 101 -3.30 4.14 2.28
C HIS A 101 -4.27 2.98 2.45
N PRO A 102 -3.83 1.80 2.93
CA PRO A 102 -4.65 0.58 2.96
C PRO A 102 -5.96 0.76 3.72
N ILE A 103 -5.93 1.45 4.86
CA ILE A 103 -7.13 1.67 5.69
C ILE A 103 -8.14 2.56 4.95
N ARG A 104 -7.72 3.66 4.34
CA ARG A 104 -8.61 4.54 3.56
C ARG A 104 -9.18 3.81 2.34
N SER A 105 -8.36 3.01 1.67
CA SER A 105 -8.79 2.18 0.55
C SER A 105 -9.88 1.22 0.97
N TYR A 106 -9.69 0.49 2.07
CA TYR A 106 -10.68 -0.42 2.62
C TYR A 106 -11.99 0.30 3.02
N ILE A 107 -11.90 1.42 3.75
CA ILE A 107 -13.07 2.20 4.15
C ILE A 107 -13.85 2.68 2.92
N ASN A 108 -13.17 3.13 1.86
CA ASN A 108 -13.83 3.55 0.63
C ASN A 108 -14.51 2.38 -0.09
N GLN A 109 -13.90 1.20 -0.08
CA GLN A 109 -14.46 0.00 -0.69
C GLN A 109 -15.73 -0.47 0.01
N VAL A 110 -15.76 -0.40 1.35
CA VAL A 110 -16.95 -0.84 2.14
C VAL A 110 -17.98 0.27 2.32
N ARG A 111 -17.73 1.48 1.84
CA ARG A 111 -18.67 2.59 1.96
C ARG A 111 -19.97 2.28 1.22
N GLY A 112 -21.09 2.36 1.93
CA GLY A 112 -22.41 2.11 1.37
C GLY A 112 -22.82 0.63 1.29
N THR A 113 -21.97 -0.30 1.71
CA THR A 113 -22.29 -1.75 1.71
C THR A 113 -22.94 -2.23 3.01
N TRP A 114 -23.20 -1.33 3.96
CA TRP A 114 -23.78 -1.70 5.23
C TRP A 114 -25.23 -2.20 5.08
N ASP A 115 -25.49 -3.39 5.59
CA ASP A 115 -26.78 -4.09 5.54
C ASP A 115 -27.74 -3.75 6.69
N GLY A 116 -27.42 -2.76 7.52
CA GLY A 116 -28.23 -2.32 8.68
C GLY A 116 -28.03 -3.15 9.94
N LYS A 117 -27.25 -4.24 9.93
CA LYS A 117 -27.05 -5.10 11.11
C LYS A 117 -26.07 -4.49 12.12
N ASP A 118 -26.42 -4.56 13.39
CA ASP A 118 -25.61 -4.03 14.50
C ASP A 118 -24.51 -5.01 14.94
N ARG A 119 -23.52 -5.23 14.07
CA ARG A 119 -22.39 -6.13 14.36
C ARG A 119 -21.53 -5.66 15.53
N ILE A 120 -21.46 -4.36 15.76
CA ILE A 120 -20.69 -3.79 16.89
C ILE A 120 -21.38 -4.19 18.21
N GLY A 121 -22.71 -4.06 18.30
CA GLY A 121 -23.44 -4.50 19.46
C GLY A 121 -23.32 -5.99 19.71
N ASP A 122 -23.40 -6.81 18.67
CA ASP A 122 -23.24 -8.26 18.76
C ASP A 122 -21.84 -8.64 19.26
N PHE A 123 -20.79 -7.99 18.74
CA PHE A 123 -19.43 -8.18 19.18
C PHE A 123 -19.24 -7.78 20.68
N LEU A 124 -19.72 -6.62 21.06
CA LEU A 124 -19.57 -6.13 22.44
C LEU A 124 -20.35 -6.99 23.44
N ARG A 125 -21.53 -7.51 23.08
CA ARG A 125 -22.30 -8.44 23.92
C ARG A 125 -21.56 -9.75 24.21
N ARG A 126 -20.73 -10.22 23.29
CA ARG A 126 -19.88 -11.40 23.54
C ARG A 126 -18.80 -11.15 24.58
N ILE A 127 -18.39 -9.88 24.77
CA ILE A 127 -17.40 -9.49 25.77
C ILE A 127 -18.08 -9.25 27.12
N ASN A 128 -19.10 -8.39 27.14
CA ASN A 128 -19.84 -8.03 28.35
C ASN A 128 -21.22 -7.51 28.01
N HIS A 129 -22.24 -7.96 28.73
CA HIS A 129 -23.64 -7.58 28.53
C HIS A 129 -24.03 -6.24 29.17
N SER A 130 -23.15 -5.62 30.01
CA SER A 130 -23.49 -4.37 30.69
C SER A 130 -23.71 -3.22 29.71
N ASP A 131 -24.71 -2.37 30.01
CA ASP A 131 -25.00 -1.18 29.21
C ASP A 131 -23.80 -0.23 29.13
N TYR A 132 -23.02 -0.16 30.23
CA TYR A 132 -21.79 0.61 30.25
C TYR A 132 -20.79 0.13 29.19
N CYS A 133 -20.52 -1.19 29.15
CA CYS A 133 -19.62 -1.78 28.16
C CYS A 133 -20.12 -1.53 26.73
N GLN A 134 -21.44 -1.69 26.49
CA GLN A 134 -22.04 -1.44 25.18
C GLN A 134 -21.86 0.03 24.73
N LYS A 135 -22.12 0.96 25.63
CA LYS A 135 -21.99 2.40 25.34
C LYS A 135 -20.54 2.82 25.12
N MET A 136 -19.64 2.46 26.04
CA MET A 136 -18.24 2.89 25.98
C MET A 136 -17.48 2.18 24.86
N GLY A 137 -17.75 0.91 24.62
CA GLY A 137 -17.17 0.16 23.52
C GLY A 137 -17.53 0.74 22.14
N ARG A 138 -18.78 1.15 21.95
CA ARG A 138 -19.21 1.83 20.70
C ARG A 138 -18.50 3.17 20.49
N ILE A 139 -18.38 3.98 21.55
CA ILE A 139 -17.69 5.26 21.49
C ILE A 139 -16.23 5.03 21.12
N TRP A 140 -15.58 4.09 21.77
CA TRP A 140 -14.17 3.76 21.53
C TRP A 140 -13.92 3.27 20.10
N LEU A 141 -14.71 2.32 19.61
CA LEU A 141 -14.59 1.80 18.24
C LEU A 141 -14.82 2.88 17.18
N ARG A 142 -15.80 3.78 17.41
CA ARG A 142 -16.03 4.92 16.49
C ARG A 142 -14.85 5.88 16.48
N ALA A 143 -14.29 6.22 17.64
CA ALA A 143 -13.12 7.08 17.74
C ALA A 143 -11.90 6.47 17.07
N MET A 144 -11.69 5.15 17.26
CA MET A 144 -10.62 4.39 16.61
C MET A 144 -10.74 4.48 15.07
N VAL A 145 -11.93 4.19 14.52
CA VAL A 145 -12.14 4.24 13.06
C VAL A 145 -11.99 5.66 12.52
N ALA A 146 -12.48 6.68 13.24
CA ALA A 146 -12.33 8.08 12.84
C ALA A 146 -10.84 8.48 12.77
N GLN A 147 -10.05 8.06 13.74
CA GLN A 147 -8.60 8.30 13.75
C GLN A 147 -7.89 7.56 12.61
N MET A 148 -8.20 6.27 12.40
CA MET A 148 -7.64 5.47 11.31
C MET A 148 -7.99 6.02 9.92
N ALA A 149 -9.17 6.61 9.77
CA ALA A 149 -9.62 7.26 8.54
C ALA A 149 -9.00 8.66 8.33
N GLY A 150 -8.35 9.22 9.34
CA GLY A 150 -7.78 10.57 9.30
C GLY A 150 -8.82 11.69 9.34
N TYR A 151 -10.01 11.42 9.91
CA TYR A 151 -11.05 12.45 10.07
C TYR A 151 -10.77 13.41 11.23
N ASP A 152 -9.91 13.00 12.16
CA ASP A 152 -9.53 13.82 13.30
C ASP A 152 -8.00 13.84 13.45
N GLU A 153 -7.36 14.79 12.78
CA GLU A 153 -5.91 14.98 12.84
C GLU A 153 -5.46 15.63 14.15
N LYS A 154 -6.39 16.23 14.90
CA LYS A 154 -6.08 17.02 16.11
C LYS A 154 -6.23 16.23 17.40
N HIS A 155 -7.04 15.17 17.40
CA HIS A 155 -7.37 14.42 18.61
C HIS A 155 -7.06 12.94 18.42
N ALA A 156 -5.93 12.50 18.95
CA ALA A 156 -5.64 11.08 19.04
C ALA A 156 -6.55 10.42 20.10
N ASN A 157 -7.04 9.21 19.81
CA ASN A 157 -7.71 8.40 20.82
C ASN A 157 -6.66 7.93 21.86
N SER A 158 -6.57 8.66 22.97
CA SER A 158 -5.61 8.39 24.04
C SER A 158 -6.07 7.31 25.01
N VAL A 159 -7.28 6.75 24.81
CA VAL A 159 -7.87 5.73 25.66
C VAL A 159 -7.64 4.34 25.08
N MET A 160 -7.08 3.45 25.87
CA MET A 160 -6.91 2.05 25.53
C MET A 160 -8.06 1.22 26.12
N LEU A 161 -8.70 0.40 25.28
CA LEU A 161 -9.69 -0.58 25.74
C LEU A 161 -8.96 -1.76 26.39
N THR A 162 -9.09 -1.91 27.71
CA THR A 162 -8.49 -3.01 28.47
C THR A 162 -9.55 -4.03 28.84
N LEU A 163 -9.38 -5.27 28.39
CA LEU A 163 -10.20 -6.41 28.80
C LEU A 163 -9.55 -7.11 29.98
N VAL A 164 -10.27 -7.19 31.07
CA VAL A 164 -9.79 -7.84 32.32
C VAL A 164 -10.60 -9.11 32.57
N SER A 165 -9.93 -10.21 32.80
CA SER A 165 -10.53 -11.48 33.21
C SER A 165 -10.02 -11.85 34.60
N THR A 166 -10.89 -12.38 35.43
CA THR A 166 -10.53 -12.95 36.76
C THR A 166 -9.89 -14.33 36.62
N THR A 167 -10.04 -14.98 35.45
CA THR A 167 -9.51 -16.33 35.22
C THR A 167 -8.44 -16.26 34.14
N GLN A 168 -7.23 -16.72 34.46
CA GLN A 168 -6.14 -16.84 33.51
C GLN A 168 -6.39 -18.05 32.60
N GLY A 169 -6.20 -17.88 31.28
CA GLY A 169 -6.27 -19.01 30.33
C GLY A 169 -7.64 -19.26 29.69
N LEU A 170 -8.48 -18.25 29.52
CA LEU A 170 -9.61 -18.32 28.62
C LEU A 170 -9.11 -18.41 27.17
N HIS A 171 -8.59 -19.59 26.84
CA HIS A 171 -8.31 -19.96 25.45
C HIS A 171 -9.58 -20.50 24.81
N LYS A 172 -10.16 -19.73 23.92
CA LYS A 172 -10.95 -20.32 22.84
C LYS A 172 -10.97 -19.38 21.64
#